data_7382eb01127fb7432c80558e095d3bae
#
_entry.id   7382eb01127fb7432c80558e095d3bae
#
_cell.length_a   1.000
_cell.length_b   1.000
_cell.length_c   1.000
_cell.angle_alpha   90.00
_cell.angle_beta   90.00
_cell.angle_gamma   90.00
#
_symmetry.space_group_name_H-M   'P 1'
#
loop_
_entity.id
_entity.type
_entity.pdbx_description
1 polymer ?
#
loop_
_entity_poly.entity_id
_entity_poly.type
_entity_poly.pdbx_seq_one_letter_code
_entity_poly.pdbx_strand_id
1 'polypeptide(L)'
;MIENLSAHTGRAYERTTINARVMSVCRFYEWALEEGLIAQLPFRRRERVVPVFKEDGGGPRLAASNTFVLSNPEKLPRPLRAAELDRLFAHLGPIPRLAAEWALTAGLRRKEICGMTLDMVPDSHQLSGEDQPLVGIPLRITKGNRPRTVYPPIRLIDRTDWYAGEDRARIIRRARARDRHFRSPTNLLLTSYGTALSGKRLTALFAKGFADAGLKGSFHWLRHTFAMVMLARLQQQARSNPDLNPLKILQVLMGHRSIATTAIYLRCVEVHDHDLSESLAWLYGELIPDAK
;
A
#
# COMPACT_ATOMS: atom_id res chain seq x y z
N MET A 1 9.52 -31.60 15.21
CA MET A 1 9.12 -30.35 14.53
C MET A 1 10.01 -30.25 13.28
N ILE A 2 9.46 -30.46 12.10
CA ILE A 2 10.26 -30.41 10.86
C ILE A 2 10.55 -28.95 10.60
N GLU A 3 11.78 -28.53 10.78
CA GLU A 3 12.25 -27.22 10.37
C GLU A 3 12.29 -27.16 8.85
N ASN A 4 11.17 -26.84 8.23
CA ASN A 4 11.10 -26.62 6.80
C ASN A 4 11.83 -25.32 6.46
N LEU A 5 13.09 -25.47 6.07
CA LEU A 5 13.88 -24.37 5.54
C LEU A 5 13.42 -24.01 4.13
N SER A 6 13.36 -22.74 3.82
CA SER A 6 13.09 -22.26 2.46
C SER A 6 14.24 -22.68 1.53
N ALA A 7 13.94 -23.39 0.46
CA ALA A 7 14.91 -23.79 -0.56
C ALA A 7 15.63 -22.58 -1.20
N HIS A 8 15.03 -21.39 -1.17
CA HIS A 8 15.61 -20.18 -1.76
C HIS A 8 16.42 -19.32 -0.78
N THR A 9 16.15 -19.43 0.52
CA THR A 9 16.76 -18.53 1.51
C THR A 9 17.54 -19.28 2.61
N GLY A 10 17.42 -20.60 2.69
CA GLY A 10 18.00 -21.43 3.76
C GLY A 10 17.47 -21.12 5.16
N ARG A 11 16.45 -20.27 5.29
CA ARG A 11 15.84 -19.85 6.57
C ARG A 11 14.52 -20.55 6.80
N ALA A 12 14.14 -20.74 8.06
CA ALA A 12 12.82 -21.24 8.42
C ALA A 12 11.72 -20.34 7.83
N TYR A 13 10.62 -20.96 7.38
CA TYR A 13 9.47 -20.21 6.90
C TYR A 13 8.81 -19.42 8.02
N GLU A 14 8.42 -18.19 7.72
CA GLU A 14 7.55 -17.43 8.64
C GLU A 14 6.20 -18.13 8.82
N ARG A 15 5.62 -18.01 10.04
CA ARG A 15 4.31 -18.60 10.37
C ARG A 15 3.20 -18.21 9.38
N THR A 16 3.22 -16.98 8.88
CA THR A 16 2.29 -16.52 7.82
C THR A 16 2.41 -17.32 6.54
N THR A 17 3.63 -17.70 6.13
CA THR A 17 3.87 -18.53 4.95
C THR A 17 3.42 -19.96 5.20
N ILE A 18 3.70 -20.52 6.37
CA ILE A 18 3.24 -21.85 6.78
C ILE A 18 1.71 -21.89 6.76
N ASN A 19 1.06 -20.92 7.42
CA ASN A 19 -0.40 -20.82 7.45
C ASN A 19 -1.02 -20.69 6.07
N ALA A 20 -0.42 -19.89 5.16
CA ALA A 20 -0.92 -19.75 3.79
C ALA A 20 -0.86 -21.08 3.02
N ARG A 21 0.20 -21.88 3.18
CA ARG A 21 0.33 -23.20 2.57
C ARG A 21 -0.67 -24.18 3.16
N VAL A 22 -0.77 -24.24 4.48
CA VAL A 22 -1.75 -25.08 5.19
C VAL A 22 -3.17 -24.76 4.71
N MET A 23 -3.53 -23.49 4.65
CA MET A 23 -4.86 -23.08 4.17
C MET A 23 -5.11 -23.46 2.70
N SER A 24 -4.08 -23.42 1.85
CA SER A 24 -4.23 -23.88 0.45
C SER A 24 -4.51 -25.38 0.37
N VAL A 25 -3.81 -26.20 1.17
CA VAL A 25 -4.05 -27.64 1.26
C VAL A 25 -5.44 -27.93 1.83
N CYS A 26 -5.84 -27.22 2.89
CA CYS A 26 -7.16 -27.41 3.49
C CYS A 26 -8.30 -27.08 2.51
N ARG A 27 -8.16 -26.00 1.73
CA ARG A 27 -9.14 -25.67 0.68
C ARG A 27 -9.25 -26.73 -0.41
N PHE A 28 -8.14 -27.38 -0.76
CA PHE A 28 -8.16 -28.49 -1.68
C PHE A 28 -8.99 -29.66 -1.10
N TYR A 29 -8.80 -30.03 0.15
CA TYR A 29 -9.60 -31.08 0.79
C TYR A 29 -11.07 -30.67 0.98
N GLU A 30 -11.36 -29.41 1.27
CA GLU A 30 -12.73 -28.90 1.33
C GLU A 30 -13.44 -29.04 -0.03
N TRP A 31 -12.77 -28.65 -1.12
CA TRP A 31 -13.25 -28.86 -2.47
C TRP A 31 -13.42 -30.37 -2.79
N ALA A 32 -12.45 -31.23 -2.45
CA ALA A 32 -12.53 -32.65 -2.68
C ALA A 32 -13.72 -33.34 -1.95
N LEU A 33 -14.06 -32.82 -0.75
CA LEU A 33 -15.26 -33.25 -0.03
C LEU A 33 -16.55 -32.79 -0.73
N GLU A 34 -16.59 -31.55 -1.19
CA GLU A 34 -17.73 -30.97 -1.95
C GLU A 34 -17.97 -31.73 -3.26
N GLU A 35 -16.91 -32.16 -3.94
CA GLU A 35 -16.99 -32.99 -5.17
C GLU A 35 -17.21 -34.51 -4.90
N GLY A 36 -17.33 -34.90 -3.63
CA GLY A 36 -17.54 -36.30 -3.27
C GLY A 36 -16.33 -37.20 -3.47
N LEU A 37 -15.14 -36.66 -3.71
CA LEU A 37 -13.89 -37.42 -3.90
C LEU A 37 -13.36 -38.04 -2.60
N ILE A 38 -13.76 -37.48 -1.45
CA ILE A 38 -13.47 -37.99 -0.12
C ILE A 38 -14.73 -37.99 0.73
N ALA A 39 -14.83 -38.94 1.68
CA ALA A 39 -16.00 -39.04 2.54
C ALA A 39 -15.96 -38.11 3.74
N GLN A 40 -14.76 -37.68 4.17
CA GLN A 40 -14.58 -36.78 5.32
C GLN A 40 -13.30 -36.00 5.23
N LEU A 41 -13.27 -34.83 5.92
CA LEU A 41 -12.06 -34.01 5.98
C LEU A 41 -10.97 -34.66 6.83
N PRO A 42 -9.69 -34.63 6.40
CA PRO A 42 -8.57 -35.16 7.19
C PRO A 42 -8.16 -34.24 8.37
N PHE A 43 -8.94 -33.24 8.68
CA PHE A 43 -8.70 -32.29 9.77
C PHE A 43 -9.99 -31.82 10.43
N ARG A 44 -9.87 -31.37 11.69
CA ARG A 44 -11.01 -30.81 12.43
C ARG A 44 -11.16 -29.33 12.14
N ARG A 45 -12.40 -28.89 11.94
CA ARG A 45 -12.77 -27.47 11.93
C ARG A 45 -13.02 -27.03 13.37
N ARG A 46 -12.49 -25.85 13.75
CA ARG A 46 -12.89 -25.13 14.94
C ARG A 46 -13.77 -23.98 14.53
N GLU A 47 -14.94 -23.91 15.09
CA GLU A 47 -15.79 -22.73 14.95
C GLU A 47 -15.25 -21.64 15.87
N ARG A 48 -14.99 -20.50 15.30
CA ARG A 48 -14.59 -19.28 16.01
C ARG A 48 -15.60 -18.20 15.74
N VAL A 49 -16.17 -17.64 16.78
CA VAL A 49 -17.00 -16.43 16.68
C VAL A 49 -16.07 -15.28 16.30
N VAL A 50 -16.24 -14.74 15.09
CA VAL A 50 -15.55 -13.53 14.67
C VAL A 50 -16.48 -12.35 14.98
N PRO A 51 -16.03 -11.40 15.81
CA PRO A 51 -16.81 -10.19 16.03
C PRO A 51 -16.98 -9.47 14.69
N VAL A 52 -18.21 -9.25 14.29
CA VAL A 52 -18.53 -8.41 13.14
C VAL A 52 -18.83 -7.02 13.68
N PHE A 53 -18.13 -6.01 13.17
CA PHE A 53 -18.48 -4.63 13.48
C PHE A 53 -19.90 -4.36 12.95
N LYS A 54 -20.76 -3.78 13.80
CA LYS A 54 -22.21 -3.60 13.57
C LYS A 54 -22.58 -2.90 12.25
N GLU A 55 -21.66 -2.20 11.61
CA GLU A 55 -21.90 -1.46 10.36
C GLU A 55 -22.12 -2.35 9.12
N ASP A 56 -21.73 -3.63 9.17
CA ASP A 56 -21.93 -4.57 8.05
C ASP A 56 -23.30 -5.30 8.08
N GLY A 57 -24.21 -4.94 8.99
CA GLY A 57 -25.60 -5.45 9.07
C GLY A 57 -25.72 -6.96 9.38
N GLY A 58 -24.63 -7.63 9.68
CA GLY A 58 -24.59 -9.07 9.98
C GLY A 58 -24.32 -9.35 11.45
N GLY A 59 -25.06 -10.28 12.04
CA GLY A 59 -24.76 -10.84 13.36
C GLY A 59 -23.40 -11.54 13.40
N PRO A 60 -22.94 -11.98 14.57
CA PRO A 60 -21.65 -12.65 14.74
C PRO A 60 -21.54 -13.82 13.74
N ARG A 61 -20.52 -13.80 12.89
CA ARG A 61 -20.27 -14.87 11.92
C ARG A 61 -19.41 -15.95 12.58
N LEU A 62 -19.89 -17.18 12.51
CA LEU A 62 -19.05 -18.34 12.79
C LEU A 62 -18.05 -18.48 11.62
N ALA A 63 -16.78 -18.24 11.91
CA ALA A 63 -15.72 -18.53 10.98
C ALA A 63 -15.09 -19.88 11.36
N ALA A 64 -15.17 -20.84 10.47
CA ALA A 64 -14.44 -22.07 10.63
C ALA A 64 -12.93 -21.80 10.52
N SER A 65 -12.19 -22.07 11.56
CA SER A 65 -10.73 -22.08 11.55
C SER A 65 -10.23 -23.52 11.58
N ASN A 66 -9.12 -23.77 10.92
CA ASN A 66 -8.47 -25.06 10.91
C ASN A 66 -7.56 -25.20 12.14
N THR A 67 -7.55 -26.41 12.75
CA THR A 67 -6.68 -26.72 13.92
C THR A 67 -5.19 -26.64 13.59
N PHE A 68 -4.80 -26.73 12.33
CA PHE A 68 -3.40 -26.65 11.90
C PHE A 68 -2.88 -25.21 11.70
N VAL A 69 -3.76 -24.22 11.74
CA VAL A 69 -3.34 -22.82 11.61
C VAL A 69 -2.65 -22.38 12.89
N LEU A 70 -1.37 -22.06 12.78
CA LEU A 70 -0.56 -21.57 13.88
C LEU A 70 -1.01 -20.18 14.32
N SER A 71 -1.07 -19.95 15.62
CA SER A 71 -1.25 -18.59 16.14
C SER A 71 -0.12 -17.69 15.65
N ASN A 72 -0.49 -16.60 15.01
CA ASN A 72 0.46 -15.63 14.47
C ASN A 72 0.36 -14.36 15.33
N PRO A 73 1.43 -13.98 16.05
CA PRO A 73 1.41 -12.71 16.76
C PRO A 73 1.21 -11.58 15.75
N GLU A 74 0.25 -10.72 16.04
CA GLU A 74 -0.05 -9.58 15.19
C GLU A 74 1.13 -8.61 15.22
N LYS A 75 1.78 -8.44 14.07
CA LYS A 75 2.83 -7.43 13.90
C LYS A 75 2.14 -6.11 13.57
N LEU A 76 2.07 -5.22 14.53
CA LEU A 76 1.54 -3.88 14.27
C LEU A 76 2.44 -3.15 13.28
N PRO A 77 1.88 -2.47 12.27
CA PRO A 77 2.66 -1.63 11.38
C PRO A 77 3.23 -0.44 12.18
N ARG A 78 4.45 -0.05 11.86
CA ARG A 78 5.11 1.13 12.42
C ARG A 78 5.20 2.21 11.35
N PRO A 79 4.85 3.48 11.65
CA PRO A 79 5.08 4.59 10.73
C PRO A 79 6.58 4.88 10.63
N LEU A 80 6.98 5.44 9.51
CA LEU A 80 8.29 6.08 9.39
C LEU A 80 8.22 7.46 10.03
N ARG A 81 9.21 7.80 10.83
CA ARG A 81 9.36 9.11 11.45
C ARG A 81 9.86 10.13 10.42
N ALA A 82 9.66 11.42 10.66
CA ALA A 82 10.12 12.49 9.79
C ALA A 82 11.60 12.32 9.39
N ALA A 83 12.50 12.23 10.36
CA ALA A 83 13.92 12.05 10.12
C ALA A 83 14.28 10.74 9.35
N GLU A 84 13.46 9.69 9.45
CA GLU A 84 13.65 8.46 8.67
C GLU A 84 13.23 8.66 7.21
N LEU A 85 12.16 9.42 7.00
CA LEU A 85 11.68 9.78 5.67
C LEU A 85 12.69 10.69 4.97
N ASP A 86 13.20 11.73 5.65
CA ASP A 86 14.23 12.62 5.11
C ASP A 86 15.45 11.83 4.64
N ARG A 87 15.95 10.93 5.49
CA ARG A 87 17.07 10.04 5.11
C ARG A 87 16.71 9.16 3.92
N LEU A 88 15.50 8.58 3.92
CA LEU A 88 15.06 7.74 2.80
C LEU A 88 14.99 8.54 1.50
N PHE A 89 14.34 9.72 1.54
CA PHE A 89 14.17 10.57 0.36
C PHE A 89 15.50 11.07 -0.20
N ALA A 90 16.51 11.31 0.63
CA ALA A 90 17.86 11.70 0.20
C ALA A 90 18.56 10.59 -0.63
N HIS A 91 18.15 9.32 -0.47
CA HIS A 91 18.72 8.17 -1.18
C HIS A 91 17.80 7.61 -2.30
N LEU A 92 16.66 8.25 -2.57
CA LEU A 92 15.77 7.86 -3.66
C LEU A 92 16.04 8.70 -4.91
N GLY A 93 16.33 8.03 -6.03
CA GLY A 93 16.33 8.69 -7.33
C GLY A 93 14.92 9.10 -7.79
N PRO A 94 14.77 9.86 -8.89
CA PRO A 94 13.51 10.48 -9.30
C PRO A 94 12.32 9.50 -9.38
N ILE A 95 12.52 8.33 -9.96
CA ILE A 95 11.46 7.33 -10.17
C ILE A 95 10.93 6.75 -8.84
N PRO A 96 11.76 6.16 -7.95
CA PRO A 96 11.27 5.68 -6.67
C PRO A 96 10.83 6.82 -5.75
N ARG A 97 11.37 8.03 -5.87
CA ARG A 97 10.94 9.21 -5.14
C ARG A 97 9.48 9.53 -5.45
N LEU A 98 9.11 9.67 -6.72
CA LEU A 98 7.72 9.93 -7.11
C LEU A 98 6.78 8.81 -6.64
N ALA A 99 7.23 7.54 -6.73
CA ALA A 99 6.45 6.43 -6.19
C ALA A 99 6.25 6.52 -4.68
N ALA A 100 7.26 7.00 -3.92
CA ALA A 100 7.15 7.24 -2.49
C ALA A 100 6.15 8.35 -2.18
N GLU A 101 6.19 9.45 -2.91
CA GLU A 101 5.29 10.58 -2.78
C GLU A 101 3.83 10.12 -2.95
N TRP A 102 3.52 9.35 -3.99
CA TRP A 102 2.19 8.77 -4.20
C TRP A 102 1.76 7.81 -3.07
N ALA A 103 2.68 7.02 -2.54
CA ALA A 103 2.37 6.11 -1.44
C ALA A 103 2.08 6.85 -0.13
N LEU A 104 2.83 7.93 0.15
CA LEU A 104 2.72 8.72 1.37
C LEU A 104 1.54 9.69 1.38
N THR A 105 1.11 10.20 0.22
CA THR A 105 0.08 11.25 0.17
C THR A 105 -1.26 10.77 -0.36
N ALA A 106 -1.29 9.69 -1.14
CA ALA A 106 -2.52 9.09 -1.68
C ALA A 106 -2.69 7.61 -1.32
N GLY A 107 -1.78 7.06 -0.51
CA GLY A 107 -1.88 5.71 0.02
C GLY A 107 -1.85 4.62 -1.04
N LEU A 108 -1.12 4.79 -2.16
CA LEU A 108 -1.08 3.81 -3.24
C LEU A 108 -0.35 2.52 -2.83
N ARG A 109 -0.87 1.39 -3.31
CA ARG A 109 -0.17 0.11 -3.24
C ARG A 109 0.87 0.00 -4.35
N ARG A 110 1.91 -0.81 -4.14
CA ARG A 110 2.95 -1.09 -5.15
C ARG A 110 2.38 -1.47 -6.52
N LYS A 111 1.34 -2.31 -6.57
CA LYS A 111 0.72 -2.73 -7.82
C LYS A 111 -0.03 -1.57 -8.49
N GLU A 112 -0.65 -0.72 -7.70
CA GLU A 112 -1.42 0.44 -8.18
C GLU A 112 -0.50 1.47 -8.82
N ILE A 113 0.58 1.88 -8.14
CA ILE A 113 1.52 2.85 -8.70
C ILE A 113 2.28 2.32 -9.93
N CYS A 114 2.65 1.05 -9.97
CA CYS A 114 3.28 0.45 -11.15
C CYS A 114 2.32 0.30 -12.33
N GLY A 115 1.02 0.18 -12.07
CA GLY A 115 -0.02 0.10 -13.09
C GLY A 115 -0.62 1.45 -13.50
N MET A 116 -0.24 2.53 -12.84
CA MET A 116 -0.72 3.87 -13.17
C MET A 116 -0.21 4.29 -14.53
N THR A 117 -1.08 4.90 -15.33
CA THR A 117 -0.76 5.41 -16.67
C THR A 117 -0.87 6.94 -16.69
N LEU A 118 -0.25 7.57 -17.69
CA LEU A 118 -0.27 9.05 -17.81
C LEU A 118 -1.67 9.61 -17.92
N ASP A 119 -2.53 8.94 -18.69
CA ASP A 119 -3.92 9.37 -18.92
C ASP A 119 -4.82 9.31 -17.68
N MET A 120 -4.36 8.66 -16.61
CA MET A 120 -5.07 8.65 -15.32
C MET A 120 -4.82 9.92 -14.52
N VAL A 121 -3.69 10.60 -14.73
CA VAL A 121 -3.32 11.82 -13.99
C VAL A 121 -3.82 13.02 -14.77
N PRO A 122 -4.70 13.85 -14.20
CA PRO A 122 -5.15 15.06 -14.85
C PRO A 122 -4.00 16.06 -14.99
N ASP A 123 -4.08 16.93 -15.99
CA ASP A 123 -3.15 18.03 -16.17
C ASP A 123 -3.30 19.05 -15.04
N SER A 124 -2.23 19.33 -14.33
CA SER A 124 -2.23 20.26 -13.19
C SER A 124 -2.62 21.68 -13.59
N HIS A 125 -2.27 22.10 -14.80
CA HIS A 125 -2.63 23.44 -15.31
C HIS A 125 -4.16 23.62 -15.46
N GLN A 126 -4.90 22.53 -15.66
CA GLN A 126 -6.37 22.58 -15.76
C GLN A 126 -7.04 22.61 -14.38
N LEU A 127 -6.29 22.35 -13.32
CA LEU A 127 -6.78 22.29 -11.93
C LEU A 127 -6.54 23.59 -11.14
N SER A 128 -5.95 24.59 -11.75
CA SER A 128 -5.52 25.84 -11.11
C SER A 128 -6.67 26.83 -10.78
N GLY A 129 -7.90 26.36 -10.55
CA GLY A 129 -9.02 27.16 -10.06
C GLY A 129 -9.14 27.09 -8.55
N GLU A 130 -9.37 28.22 -7.88
CA GLU A 130 -9.44 28.37 -6.41
C GLU A 130 -10.51 27.48 -5.73
N ASP A 131 -11.44 26.88 -6.47
CA ASP A 131 -12.62 26.20 -5.94
C ASP A 131 -12.62 24.67 -6.07
N GLN A 132 -11.50 24.00 -6.41
CA GLN A 132 -11.49 22.55 -6.47
C GLN A 132 -10.81 21.92 -5.24
N PRO A 133 -11.58 21.62 -4.19
CA PRO A 133 -11.01 21.13 -2.93
C PRO A 133 -10.45 19.69 -3.02
N LEU A 134 -10.86 18.89 -4.02
CA LEU A 134 -10.48 17.47 -4.05
C LEU A 134 -10.49 16.89 -5.47
N VAL A 135 -9.33 16.47 -5.95
CA VAL A 135 -9.20 15.80 -7.25
C VAL A 135 -9.23 14.30 -7.06
N GLY A 136 -10.28 13.64 -7.59
CA GLY A 136 -10.43 12.20 -7.53
C GLY A 136 -9.85 11.50 -8.76
N ILE A 137 -8.87 10.62 -8.58
CA ILE A 137 -8.29 9.81 -9.66
C ILE A 137 -8.76 8.37 -9.53
N PRO A 138 -9.53 7.83 -10.51
CA PRO A 138 -9.97 6.45 -10.49
C PRO A 138 -8.82 5.50 -10.84
N LEU A 139 -8.49 4.58 -9.95
CA LEU A 139 -7.50 3.54 -10.19
C LEU A 139 -8.15 2.33 -10.84
N ARG A 140 -7.70 1.97 -12.05
CA ARG A 140 -8.21 0.81 -12.81
C ARG A 140 -7.56 -0.50 -12.37
N ILE A 141 -6.29 -0.47 -11.95
CA ILE A 141 -5.51 -1.65 -11.57
C ILE A 141 -5.34 -1.72 -10.06
N THR A 142 -6.18 -2.51 -9.41
CA THR A 142 -6.15 -2.67 -7.95
C THR A 142 -5.99 -4.14 -7.53
N LYS A 143 -5.73 -4.38 -6.23
CA LYS A 143 -5.72 -5.74 -5.67
C LYS A 143 -7.16 -6.28 -5.66
N GLY A 144 -7.37 -7.43 -6.33
CA GLY A 144 -8.70 -8.07 -6.42
C GLY A 144 -9.63 -7.45 -7.46
N ASN A 145 -9.08 -6.70 -8.43
CA ASN A 145 -9.80 -6.09 -9.56
C ASN A 145 -10.99 -5.19 -9.14
N ARG A 146 -10.86 -4.47 -8.01
CA ARG A 146 -11.88 -3.53 -7.54
C ARG A 146 -11.39 -2.11 -7.75
N PRO A 147 -12.06 -1.33 -8.59
CA PRO A 147 -11.75 0.09 -8.78
C PRO A 147 -11.86 0.84 -7.44
N ARG A 148 -11.00 1.81 -7.24
CA ARG A 148 -11.12 2.79 -6.15
C ARG A 148 -10.62 4.13 -6.62
N THR A 149 -11.12 5.18 -6.02
CA THR A 149 -10.63 6.54 -6.25
C THR A 149 -9.59 6.90 -5.19
N VAL A 150 -8.55 7.59 -5.61
CA VAL A 150 -7.55 8.21 -4.72
C VAL A 150 -7.59 9.72 -4.89
N TYR A 151 -7.20 10.43 -3.86
CA TYR A 151 -7.31 11.89 -3.78
C TYR A 151 -5.92 12.47 -3.50
N PRO A 152 -5.07 12.62 -4.54
CA PRO A 152 -3.77 13.24 -4.37
C PRO A 152 -3.91 14.74 -4.14
N PRO A 153 -2.99 15.36 -3.37
CA PRO A 153 -2.90 16.82 -3.33
C PRO A 153 -2.45 17.37 -4.69
N ILE A 154 -2.86 18.59 -5.02
CA ILE A 154 -2.52 19.23 -6.31
C ILE A 154 -1.00 19.27 -6.53
N ARG A 155 -0.22 19.58 -5.49
CA ARG A 155 1.26 19.55 -5.55
C ARG A 155 1.84 18.21 -6.04
N LEU A 156 1.19 17.08 -5.71
CA LEU A 156 1.63 15.78 -6.22
C LEU A 156 1.31 15.62 -7.71
N ILE A 157 0.20 16.19 -8.17
CA ILE A 157 -0.16 16.21 -9.60
C ILE A 157 0.87 17.06 -10.36
N ASP A 158 1.17 18.28 -9.90
CA ASP A 158 2.23 19.15 -10.47
C ASP A 158 3.58 18.43 -10.54
N ARG A 159 3.96 17.77 -9.43
CA ARG A 159 5.20 17.00 -9.37
C ARG A 159 5.20 15.85 -10.37
N THR A 160 4.03 15.23 -10.60
CA THR A 160 3.87 14.15 -11.58
C THR A 160 3.98 14.65 -13.01
N ASP A 161 3.37 15.80 -13.31
CA ASP A 161 3.48 16.46 -14.61
C ASP A 161 4.91 16.88 -14.91
N TRP A 162 5.60 17.48 -13.92
CA TRP A 162 7.02 17.80 -14.06
C TRP A 162 7.85 16.54 -14.36
N TYR A 163 7.64 15.43 -13.63
CA TYR A 163 8.31 14.17 -13.91
C TYR A 163 8.01 13.65 -15.33
N ALA A 164 6.76 13.76 -15.77
CA ALA A 164 6.33 13.32 -17.11
C ALA A 164 7.02 14.13 -18.21
N GLY A 165 7.10 15.46 -18.06
CA GLY A 165 7.71 16.37 -19.01
C GLY A 165 9.23 16.29 -19.04
N GLU A 166 9.88 16.08 -17.92
CA GLU A 166 11.33 16.12 -17.80
C GLU A 166 11.97 14.72 -17.74
N ASP A 167 11.86 14.05 -16.59
CA ASP A 167 12.59 12.81 -16.34
C ASP A 167 12.12 11.66 -17.25
N ARG A 168 10.81 11.48 -17.37
CA ARG A 168 10.23 10.44 -18.22
C ARG A 168 10.50 10.73 -19.70
N ALA A 169 10.36 11.99 -20.12
CA ALA A 169 10.67 12.39 -21.49
C ALA A 169 12.16 12.16 -21.82
N ARG A 170 13.07 12.44 -20.89
CA ARG A 170 14.50 12.14 -21.02
C ARG A 170 14.77 10.66 -21.17
N ILE A 171 14.10 9.82 -20.39
CA ILE A 171 14.18 8.34 -20.50
C ILE A 171 13.74 7.89 -21.89
N ILE A 172 12.60 8.40 -22.38
CA ILE A 172 12.06 8.05 -23.70
C ILE A 172 13.00 8.47 -24.81
N ARG A 173 13.53 9.71 -24.77
CA ARG A 173 14.52 10.18 -25.78
C ARG A 173 15.73 9.26 -25.83
N ARG A 174 16.28 8.85 -24.68
CA ARG A 174 17.42 7.91 -24.62
C ARG A 174 17.05 6.52 -25.13
N ALA A 175 15.87 6.02 -24.85
CA ALA A 175 15.40 4.73 -25.35
C ALA A 175 15.24 4.74 -26.88
N ARG A 176 14.65 5.80 -27.44
CA ARG A 176 14.52 5.99 -28.91
C ARG A 176 15.87 6.12 -29.61
N ALA A 177 16.85 6.76 -28.97
CA ALA A 177 18.21 6.85 -29.51
C ALA A 177 18.95 5.49 -29.57
N ARG A 178 18.57 4.55 -28.69
CA ARG A 178 19.13 3.19 -28.68
C ARG A 178 18.42 2.23 -29.65
N ASP A 179 17.10 2.42 -29.78
CA ASP A 179 16.24 1.58 -30.61
C ASP A 179 15.21 2.43 -31.35
N ARG A 180 15.37 2.51 -32.69
CA ARG A 180 14.45 3.26 -33.56
C ARG A 180 13.03 2.71 -33.57
N HIS A 181 12.82 1.46 -33.22
CA HIS A 181 11.52 0.81 -33.14
C HIS A 181 10.90 0.90 -31.74
N PHE A 182 11.56 1.59 -30.78
CA PHE A 182 11.07 1.75 -29.43
C PHE A 182 9.69 2.41 -29.39
N ARG A 183 8.74 1.74 -28.76
CA ARG A 183 7.41 2.25 -28.44
C ARG A 183 7.31 2.56 -26.95
N SER A 184 6.98 3.81 -26.63
CA SER A 184 6.83 4.23 -25.24
C SER A 184 5.64 3.55 -24.60
N PRO A 185 5.81 2.90 -23.42
CA PRO A 185 4.68 2.43 -22.64
C PRO A 185 3.79 3.60 -22.16
N THR A 186 2.52 3.33 -21.95
CA THR A 186 1.56 4.31 -21.37
C THR A 186 1.78 4.48 -19.87
N ASN A 187 2.47 3.56 -19.21
CA ASN A 187 2.75 3.61 -17.78
C ASN A 187 3.42 4.93 -17.36
N LEU A 188 2.98 5.47 -16.23
CA LEU A 188 3.58 6.66 -15.64
C LEU A 188 5.06 6.42 -15.33
N LEU A 189 5.36 5.38 -14.53
CA LEU A 189 6.72 5.09 -14.09
C LEU A 189 7.43 4.14 -15.06
N LEU A 190 8.59 4.56 -15.54
CA LEU A 190 9.45 3.79 -16.43
C LEU A 190 10.75 3.39 -15.71
N THR A 191 11.38 2.32 -16.17
CA THR A 191 12.77 2.02 -15.85
C THR A 191 13.70 2.96 -16.62
N SER A 192 14.98 3.02 -16.27
CA SER A 192 16.01 3.78 -17.02
C SER A 192 16.18 3.33 -18.47
N TYR A 193 15.65 2.16 -18.81
CA TYR A 193 15.66 1.62 -20.19
C TYR A 193 14.40 1.97 -20.99
N GLY A 194 13.42 2.66 -20.38
CA GLY A 194 12.16 3.04 -21.05
C GLY A 194 11.04 2.01 -20.94
N THR A 195 11.26 0.87 -20.29
CA THR A 195 10.21 -0.14 -20.06
C THR A 195 9.35 0.21 -18.86
N ALA A 196 8.12 -0.29 -18.81
CA ALA A 196 7.24 -0.11 -17.65
C ALA A 196 7.90 -0.63 -16.36
N LEU A 197 7.79 0.13 -15.28
CA LEU A 197 8.37 -0.24 -13.98
C LEU A 197 7.58 -1.38 -13.35
N SER A 198 8.20 -2.54 -13.22
CA SER A 198 7.57 -3.69 -12.55
C SER A 198 7.58 -3.56 -11.03
N GLY A 199 6.60 -4.20 -10.36
CA GLY A 199 6.56 -4.24 -8.90
C GLY A 199 7.81 -4.90 -8.27
N LYS A 200 8.42 -5.89 -8.95
CA LYS A 200 9.69 -6.50 -8.51
C LYS A 200 10.84 -5.47 -8.54
N ARG A 201 10.95 -4.71 -9.64
CA ARG A 201 11.97 -3.67 -9.76
C ARG A 201 11.77 -2.54 -8.75
N LEU A 202 10.52 -2.09 -8.56
CA LEU A 202 10.22 -1.08 -7.52
C LEU A 202 10.61 -1.57 -6.14
N THR A 203 10.32 -2.83 -5.78
CA THR A 203 10.76 -3.42 -4.51
C THR A 203 12.29 -3.39 -4.36
N ALA A 204 13.03 -3.74 -5.41
CA ALA A 204 14.49 -3.71 -5.37
C ALA A 204 15.05 -2.28 -5.21
N LEU A 205 14.44 -1.28 -5.87
CA LEU A 205 14.82 0.13 -5.71
C LEU A 205 14.62 0.61 -4.27
N PHE A 206 13.49 0.25 -3.65
CA PHE A 206 13.23 0.60 -2.26
C PHE A 206 14.10 -0.17 -1.28
N ALA A 207 14.36 -1.46 -1.52
CA ALA A 207 15.31 -2.22 -0.69
C ALA A 207 16.69 -1.57 -0.68
N LYS A 208 17.16 -1.11 -1.85
CA LYS A 208 18.42 -0.36 -1.94
C LYS A 208 18.32 0.99 -1.20
N GLY A 209 17.28 1.81 -1.45
CA GLY A 209 17.11 3.10 -0.80
C GLY A 209 17.05 3.00 0.72
N PHE A 210 16.33 2.02 1.27
CA PHE A 210 16.29 1.76 2.71
C PHE A 210 17.66 1.34 3.26
N ALA A 211 18.39 0.47 2.54
CA ALA A 211 19.73 0.05 2.95
C ALA A 211 20.72 1.22 2.93
N ASP A 212 20.73 2.02 1.86
CA ASP A 212 21.59 3.19 1.71
C ASP A 212 21.30 4.26 2.80
N ALA A 213 20.03 4.39 3.20
CA ALA A 213 19.61 5.27 4.30
C ALA A 213 19.89 4.70 5.70
N GLY A 214 20.42 3.48 5.83
CA GLY A 214 20.63 2.81 7.11
C GLY A 214 19.31 2.44 7.82
N LEU A 215 18.23 2.19 7.05
CA LEU A 215 16.90 1.91 7.56
C LEU A 215 16.45 0.49 7.21
N LYS A 216 15.59 -0.07 8.05
CA LYS A 216 14.83 -1.27 7.74
C LYS A 216 13.43 -0.87 7.30
N GLY A 217 12.94 -1.44 6.19
CA GLY A 217 11.61 -1.14 5.72
C GLY A 217 11.34 -1.63 4.29
N SER A 218 10.19 -1.26 3.77
CA SER A 218 9.79 -1.57 2.40
C SER A 218 8.83 -0.49 1.88
N PHE A 219 8.56 -0.49 0.58
CA PHE A 219 7.57 0.41 -0.02
C PHE A 219 6.23 0.43 0.72
N HIS A 220 5.81 -0.70 1.29
CA HIS A 220 4.53 -0.79 1.98
C HIS A 220 4.48 0.03 3.28
N TRP A 221 5.62 0.27 3.91
CA TRP A 221 5.71 1.11 5.11
C TRP A 221 5.28 2.56 4.85
N LEU A 222 5.54 3.08 3.65
CA LEU A 222 5.08 4.42 3.26
C LEU A 222 3.55 4.52 3.28
N ARG A 223 2.87 3.50 2.75
CA ARG A 223 1.41 3.42 2.81
C ARG A 223 0.89 3.22 4.24
N HIS A 224 1.60 2.47 5.08
CA HIS A 224 1.26 2.39 6.51
C HIS A 224 1.42 3.74 7.20
N THR A 225 2.50 4.47 6.91
CA THR A 225 2.72 5.83 7.40
C THR A 225 1.57 6.75 6.99
N PHE A 226 1.18 6.76 5.71
CA PHE A 226 -0.02 7.49 5.25
C PHE A 226 -1.25 7.14 6.08
N ALA A 227 -1.54 5.85 6.26
CA ALA A 227 -2.75 5.42 6.95
C ALA A 227 -2.79 5.88 8.42
N MET A 228 -1.66 5.78 9.12
CA MET A 228 -1.58 6.13 10.54
C MET A 228 -1.68 7.63 10.74
N VAL A 229 -0.95 8.41 9.94
CA VAL A 229 -0.97 9.86 10.02
C VAL A 229 -2.34 10.41 9.61
N MET A 230 -2.94 9.87 8.54
CA MET A 230 -4.28 10.26 8.10
C MET A 230 -5.33 9.95 9.19
N LEU A 231 -5.24 8.77 9.83
CA LEU A 231 -6.17 8.41 10.91
C LEU A 231 -6.06 9.38 12.09
N ALA A 232 -4.85 9.67 12.54
CA ALA A 232 -4.63 10.60 13.65
C ALA A 232 -5.19 12.00 13.32
N ARG A 233 -4.97 12.48 12.10
CA ARG A 233 -5.51 13.77 11.64
C ARG A 233 -7.05 13.77 11.59
N LEU A 234 -7.65 12.72 11.04
CA LEU A 234 -9.10 12.58 11.00
C LEU A 234 -9.71 12.49 12.41
N GLN A 235 -9.05 11.81 13.35
CA GLN A 235 -9.49 11.75 14.75
C GLN A 235 -9.42 13.13 15.42
N GLN A 236 -8.38 13.91 15.15
CA GLN A 236 -8.30 15.29 15.64
C GLN A 236 -9.43 16.16 15.08
N GLN A 237 -9.74 16.03 13.78
CA GLN A 237 -10.85 16.76 13.15
C GLN A 237 -12.21 16.32 13.68
N ALA A 238 -12.39 15.04 14.02
CA ALA A 238 -13.63 14.52 14.59
C ALA A 238 -13.95 15.10 15.98
N ARG A 239 -12.97 15.65 16.70
CA ARG A 239 -13.22 16.36 17.98
C ARG A 239 -14.06 17.62 17.79
N SER A 240 -13.92 18.31 16.66
CA SER A 240 -14.69 19.50 16.28
C SER A 240 -15.84 19.23 15.33
N ASN A 241 -15.90 18.03 14.74
CA ASN A 241 -16.96 17.59 13.82
C ASN A 241 -17.40 16.15 14.18
N PRO A 242 -18.40 15.99 15.06
CA PRO A 242 -18.87 14.68 15.53
C PRO A 242 -19.44 13.77 14.43
N ASP A 243 -19.88 14.34 13.31
CA ASP A 243 -20.43 13.56 12.18
C ASP A 243 -19.35 12.89 11.35
N LEU A 244 -18.09 13.28 11.56
CA LEU A 244 -16.97 12.71 10.83
C LEU A 244 -16.60 11.34 11.43
N ASN A 245 -16.63 10.29 10.60
CA ASN A 245 -16.18 8.95 11.00
C ASN A 245 -14.78 8.68 10.46
N PRO A 246 -13.71 8.86 11.27
CA PRO A 246 -12.32 8.74 10.83
C PRO A 246 -11.98 7.38 10.24
N LEU A 247 -12.48 6.31 10.88
CA LEU A 247 -12.16 4.95 10.47
C LEU A 247 -12.82 4.60 9.13
N LYS A 248 -14.05 5.07 8.92
CA LYS A 248 -14.77 4.88 7.65
C LYS A 248 -14.13 5.62 6.50
N ILE A 249 -13.74 6.88 6.72
CA ILE A 249 -13.02 7.67 5.73
C ILE A 249 -11.70 7.01 5.38
N LEU A 250 -10.91 6.60 6.38
CA LEU A 250 -9.66 5.90 6.13
C LEU A 250 -9.88 4.57 5.39
N GLN A 251 -10.93 3.81 5.71
CA GLN A 251 -11.28 2.59 5.00
C GLN A 251 -11.45 2.84 3.49
N VAL A 252 -12.19 3.89 3.14
CA VAL A 252 -12.42 4.30 1.74
C VAL A 252 -11.12 4.73 1.08
N LEU A 253 -10.36 5.63 1.70
CA LEU A 253 -9.08 6.12 1.19
C LEU A 253 -8.09 4.97 0.95
N MET A 254 -8.04 4.02 1.86
CA MET A 254 -7.18 2.84 1.75
C MET A 254 -7.73 1.78 0.79
N GLY A 255 -8.99 1.82 0.42
CA GLY A 255 -9.66 0.78 -0.37
C GLY A 255 -9.59 -0.57 0.35
N HIS A 256 -9.92 -0.60 1.64
CA HIS A 256 -10.04 -1.82 2.41
C HIS A 256 -11.45 -2.38 2.31
N ARG A 257 -11.56 -3.70 2.06
CA ARG A 257 -12.85 -4.37 1.95
C ARG A 257 -13.61 -4.40 3.29
N SER A 258 -12.85 -4.57 4.38
CA SER A 258 -13.40 -4.68 5.72
C SER A 258 -12.80 -3.60 6.60
N ILE A 259 -13.65 -2.99 7.41
CA ILE A 259 -13.24 -2.01 8.43
C ILE A 259 -12.27 -2.63 9.43
N ALA A 260 -12.38 -3.94 9.71
CA ALA A 260 -11.44 -4.67 10.57
C ALA A 260 -9.98 -4.59 10.06
N THR A 261 -9.78 -4.53 8.74
CA THR A 261 -8.44 -4.33 8.17
C THR A 261 -7.91 -2.91 8.45
N THR A 262 -8.79 -1.94 8.59
CA THR A 262 -8.44 -0.56 8.89
C THR A 262 -8.25 -0.36 10.40
N ALA A 263 -9.01 -1.09 11.22
CA ALA A 263 -8.97 -0.99 12.69
C ALA A 263 -7.60 -1.32 13.30
N ILE A 264 -6.72 -2.03 12.58
CA ILE A 264 -5.34 -2.24 13.02
C ILE A 264 -4.60 -0.93 13.27
N TYR A 265 -4.92 0.12 12.52
CA TYR A 265 -4.29 1.43 12.67
C TYR A 265 -4.72 2.18 13.92
N LEU A 266 -5.92 1.92 14.47
CA LEU A 266 -6.34 2.47 15.76
C LEU A 266 -5.34 2.10 16.86
N ARG A 267 -4.97 0.83 16.92
CA ARG A 267 -3.99 0.34 17.92
C ARG A 267 -2.60 0.93 17.74
N CYS A 268 -2.24 1.25 16.48
CA CYS A 268 -0.97 1.89 16.19
C CYS A 268 -0.97 3.37 16.62
N VAL A 269 -2.08 4.08 16.42
CA VAL A 269 -2.22 5.48 16.83
C VAL A 269 -2.19 5.62 18.33
N GLU A 270 -2.89 4.74 19.07
CA GLU A 270 -2.87 4.72 20.53
C GLU A 270 -1.47 4.50 21.13
N VAL A 271 -0.66 3.66 20.47
CA VAL A 271 0.70 3.32 20.93
C VAL A 271 1.74 4.41 20.57
N HIS A 272 1.48 5.19 19.52
CA HIS A 272 2.46 6.11 18.92
C HIS A 272 1.99 7.58 18.86
N ASP A 273 1.03 7.97 19.67
CA ASP A 273 0.44 9.32 19.61
C ASP A 273 1.48 10.44 19.74
N HIS A 274 2.49 10.26 20.58
CA HIS A 274 3.59 11.21 20.76
C HIS A 274 4.50 11.32 19.51
N ASP A 275 4.75 10.20 18.81
CA ASP A 275 5.60 10.15 17.62
C ASP A 275 4.86 10.64 16.36
N LEU A 276 3.54 10.64 16.40
CA LEU A 276 2.68 11.01 15.26
C LEU A 276 2.45 12.51 15.15
N SER A 277 2.49 13.27 16.26
CA SER A 277 2.28 14.71 16.24
C SER A 277 3.35 15.44 15.41
N GLU A 278 4.61 15.01 15.48
CA GLU A 278 5.68 15.52 14.63
C GLU A 278 5.51 15.11 13.16
N SER A 279 4.97 13.91 12.95
CA SER A 279 4.73 13.40 11.60
C SER A 279 3.54 14.10 10.91
N LEU A 280 2.62 14.69 11.66
CA LEU A 280 1.39 15.28 11.14
C LEU A 280 1.61 16.64 10.45
N ALA A 281 2.43 17.49 11.01
CA ALA A 281 2.83 18.74 10.38
C ALA A 281 3.43 18.51 8.97
N TRP A 282 4.01 17.37 8.82
CA TRP A 282 4.79 16.95 7.68
C TRP A 282 3.97 16.40 6.48
N LEU A 283 2.81 15.77 6.69
CA LEU A 283 1.99 15.21 5.61
C LEU A 283 1.32 16.25 4.71
N TYR A 284 1.15 17.47 5.18
CA TYR A 284 0.39 18.50 4.49
C TYR A 284 1.23 19.66 3.92
N GLY A 285 2.48 19.46 3.65
CA GLY A 285 3.28 20.45 2.93
C GLY A 285 4.73 20.56 3.36
N GLU A 286 5.08 20.02 4.53
CA GLU A 286 6.47 20.05 5.02
C GLU A 286 7.17 18.70 4.85
N LEU A 287 6.45 17.70 4.33
CA LEU A 287 6.82 16.29 4.36
C LEU A 287 7.72 15.81 3.27
N ILE A 288 7.63 16.42 2.12
CA ILE A 288 8.44 16.07 0.98
C ILE A 288 9.45 17.18 0.83
N PRO A 289 10.71 16.96 1.25
CA PRO A 289 11.72 17.99 1.10
C PRO A 289 11.79 18.41 -0.36
N ASP A 290 11.81 19.72 -0.60
CA ASP A 290 11.91 20.28 -1.93
C ASP A 290 13.04 19.60 -2.69
N ALA A 291 12.77 19.23 -3.93
CA ALA A 291 13.79 18.65 -4.78
C ALA A 291 14.84 19.73 -5.06
N LYS A 292 15.99 19.64 -4.39
CA LYS A 292 17.17 20.43 -4.74
C LYS A 292 17.65 20.09 -6.15
#